data_a36fe745ae2a9958a079d53c8b01009a
#
_entry.id   a36fe745ae2a9958a079d53c8b01009a
#
_cell.length_a   1.000
_cell.length_b   1.000
_cell.length_c   1.000
_cell.angle_alpha   90.00
_cell.angle_beta   90.00
_cell.angle_gamma   90.00
#
_symmetry.space_group_name_H-M   'P 1'
#
loop_
_entity.id
_entity.type
_entity.pdbx_description
1 polymer ?
#
loop_
_entity_poly.entity_id
_entity_poly.type
_entity_poly.pdbx_seq_one_letter_code
_entity_poly.pdbx_strand_id
1 'polypeptide(L)'
;MNLLDFKEPLATIAAFCTILQFLAGVLVCKKFYKTGTVGDTSAFPFIAGFLSCSLWLRYGHLLNDNSVIITNIVGAFLQFSYVICYTIYTTRKISVLRQFLAVCFALLLIITYMQYMPDNTTAKAHLGFICCCVTIVFFAAPFATLAHVIKVKSTESLPFSMIVANTIVSAEWMTYGFIIDDAYVEITNSLGCIISGIQLSLFLKYPSTPSKGGKNIGMI
;
A
#
# COMPACT_ATOMS: atom_id res chain seq x y z
N MET A 1 24.80 0.26 23.55
CA MET A 1 24.13 0.91 22.41
C MET A 1 22.64 0.64 22.61
N ASN A 2 21.86 1.67 22.86
CA ASN A 2 20.43 1.51 23.18
C ASN A 2 19.65 1.40 21.85
N LEU A 3 18.65 0.52 21.75
CA LEU A 3 17.78 0.39 20.57
C LEU A 3 17.15 1.73 20.17
N LEU A 4 16.87 2.59 21.13
CA LEU A 4 16.32 3.93 20.90
C LEU A 4 17.28 4.86 20.12
N ASP A 5 18.59 4.61 20.15
CA ASP A 5 19.58 5.40 19.38
C ASP A 5 19.39 5.22 17.86
N PHE A 6 18.77 4.10 17.44
CA PHE A 6 18.48 3.80 16.03
C PHE A 6 17.12 4.30 15.55
N LYS A 7 16.27 4.81 16.43
CA LYS A 7 14.90 5.24 16.09
C LYS A 7 14.89 6.26 14.96
N GLU A 8 15.58 7.37 15.13
CA GLU A 8 15.55 8.48 14.16
C GLU A 8 16.21 8.13 12.81
N PRO A 9 17.41 7.49 12.77
CA PRO A 9 17.99 7.05 11.51
C PRO A 9 17.10 6.06 10.76
N LEU A 10 16.55 5.06 11.44
CA LEU A 10 15.66 4.07 10.83
C LEU A 10 14.37 4.70 10.31
N ALA A 11 13.73 5.58 11.09
CA ALA A 11 12.54 6.30 10.67
C ALA A 11 12.78 7.14 9.41
N THR A 12 13.94 7.80 9.33
CA THR A 12 14.34 8.61 8.17
C THR A 12 14.52 7.74 6.93
N ILE A 13 15.20 6.60 7.06
CA ILE A 13 15.43 5.66 5.95
C ILE A 13 14.08 5.07 5.49
N ALA A 14 13.26 4.58 6.43
CA ALA A 14 11.96 4.01 6.13
C ALA A 14 11.04 5.02 5.42
N ALA A 15 10.99 6.26 5.89
CA ALA A 15 10.24 7.34 5.26
C ALA A 15 10.74 7.61 3.84
N PHE A 16 12.05 7.71 3.65
CA PHE A 16 12.66 7.94 2.34
C PHE A 16 12.35 6.81 1.35
N CYS A 17 12.56 5.54 1.75
CA CYS A 17 12.25 4.37 0.93
C CYS A 17 10.76 4.32 0.56
N THR A 18 9.87 4.61 1.51
CA THR A 18 8.42 4.64 1.27
C THR A 18 8.04 5.74 0.27
N ILE A 19 8.61 6.94 0.40
CA ILE A 19 8.35 8.04 -0.54
C ILE A 19 8.84 7.69 -1.94
N LEU A 20 10.04 7.09 -2.08
CA LEU A 20 10.52 6.59 -3.37
C LEU A 20 9.55 5.57 -3.98
N GLN A 21 9.00 4.67 -3.17
CA GLN A 21 8.02 3.70 -3.62
C GLN A 21 6.72 4.37 -4.08
N PHE A 22 6.22 5.36 -3.37
CA PHE A 22 5.05 6.14 -3.80
C PHE A 22 5.29 6.84 -5.14
N LEU A 23 6.50 7.34 -5.40
CA LEU A 23 6.86 7.99 -6.67
C LEU A 23 6.79 7.05 -7.88
N ALA A 24 6.76 5.73 -7.69
CA ALA A 24 6.53 4.78 -8.80
C ALA A 24 5.20 5.03 -9.54
N GLY A 25 4.20 5.59 -8.87
CA GLY A 25 2.93 6.00 -9.50
C GLY A 25 3.08 7.07 -10.58
N VAL A 26 4.15 7.89 -10.53
CA VAL A 26 4.48 8.88 -11.58
C VAL A 26 4.72 8.18 -12.92
N LEU A 27 5.36 7.00 -12.90
CA LEU A 27 5.62 6.23 -14.13
C LEU A 27 4.31 5.74 -14.76
N VAL A 28 3.34 5.37 -13.92
CA VAL A 28 2.01 4.96 -14.38
C VAL A 28 1.27 6.16 -14.99
N CYS A 29 1.28 7.33 -14.36
CA CYS A 29 0.70 8.55 -14.89
C CYS A 29 1.38 8.99 -16.21
N LYS A 30 2.71 8.87 -16.30
CA LYS A 30 3.45 9.11 -17.55
C LYS A 30 3.02 8.17 -18.68
N LYS A 31 2.71 6.91 -18.36
CA LYS A 31 2.14 5.96 -19.35
C LYS A 31 0.76 6.45 -19.83
N PHE A 32 -0.14 6.86 -18.91
CA PHE A 32 -1.46 7.40 -19.30
C PHE A 32 -1.35 8.62 -20.22
N TYR A 33 -0.45 9.55 -19.88
CA TYR A 33 -0.18 10.73 -20.71
C TYR A 33 0.27 10.33 -22.13
N LYS A 34 1.19 9.35 -22.25
CA LYS A 34 1.71 8.92 -23.54
C LYS A 34 0.70 8.14 -24.39
N THR A 35 -0.15 7.35 -23.76
CA THR A 35 -1.12 6.48 -24.46
C THR A 35 -2.48 7.14 -24.65
N GLY A 36 -2.75 8.26 -23.95
CA GLY A 36 -4.07 8.91 -23.94
C GLY A 36 -5.17 8.12 -23.24
N THR A 37 -4.83 7.00 -22.56
CA THR A 37 -5.81 6.11 -21.93
C THR A 37 -5.21 5.39 -20.71
N VAL A 38 -6.07 4.99 -19.78
CA VAL A 38 -5.69 4.17 -18.62
C VAL A 38 -5.54 2.67 -18.96
N GLY A 39 -6.03 2.23 -20.13
CA GLY A 39 -6.05 0.81 -20.52
C GLY A 39 -6.77 -0.05 -19.48
N ASP A 40 -6.14 -1.18 -19.10
CA ASP A 40 -6.68 -2.13 -18.12
C ASP A 40 -6.32 -1.76 -16.67
N THR A 41 -5.66 -0.62 -16.44
CA THR A 41 -5.28 -0.18 -15.10
C THR A 41 -6.52 0.17 -14.28
N SER A 42 -6.59 -0.27 -13.03
CA SER A 42 -7.65 0.07 -12.08
C SER A 42 -7.35 1.37 -11.32
N ALA A 43 -8.40 2.15 -11.00
CA ALA A 43 -8.28 3.29 -10.07
C ALA A 43 -8.10 2.84 -8.60
N PHE A 44 -8.51 1.62 -8.29
CA PHE A 44 -8.58 1.11 -6.91
C PHE A 44 -7.27 1.28 -6.12
N PRO A 45 -6.08 0.94 -6.63
CA PRO A 45 -4.83 1.12 -5.87
C PRO A 45 -4.58 2.56 -5.44
N PHE A 46 -4.90 3.55 -6.28
CA PHE A 46 -4.70 4.96 -5.97
C PHE A 46 -5.71 5.47 -4.94
N ILE A 47 -6.98 5.11 -5.09
CA ILE A 47 -8.05 5.49 -4.16
C ILE A 47 -7.81 4.81 -2.80
N ALA A 48 -7.45 3.56 -2.80
CA ALA A 48 -7.14 2.77 -1.62
C ALA A 48 -5.87 3.27 -0.92
N GLY A 49 -4.84 3.63 -1.71
CA GLY A 49 -3.62 4.26 -1.19
C GLY A 49 -3.91 5.60 -0.51
N PHE A 50 -4.78 6.42 -1.10
CA PHE A 50 -5.23 7.68 -0.49
C PHE A 50 -5.92 7.44 0.86
N LEU A 51 -6.83 6.46 0.94
CA LEU A 51 -7.49 6.07 2.19
C LEU A 51 -6.46 5.65 3.24
N SER A 52 -5.57 4.74 2.89
CA SER A 52 -4.55 4.21 3.81
C SER A 52 -3.64 5.32 4.34
N CYS A 53 -3.06 6.14 3.44
CA CYS A 53 -2.20 7.24 3.85
C CYS A 53 -2.94 8.25 4.73
N SER A 54 -4.22 8.54 4.45
CA SER A 54 -5.02 9.45 5.28
C SER A 54 -5.29 8.90 6.68
N LEU A 55 -5.53 7.60 6.82
CA LEU A 55 -5.70 6.93 8.11
C LEU A 55 -4.39 6.89 8.90
N TRP A 56 -3.29 6.47 8.27
CA TRP A 56 -1.97 6.43 8.91
C TRP A 56 -1.44 7.83 9.25
N LEU A 57 -1.79 8.87 8.45
CA LEU A 57 -1.52 10.26 8.78
C LEU A 57 -2.20 10.65 10.10
N ARG A 58 -3.50 10.36 10.24
CA ARG A 58 -4.22 10.63 11.49
C ARG A 58 -3.67 9.82 12.64
N TYR A 59 -3.28 8.57 12.39
CA TYR A 59 -2.64 7.70 13.38
C TYR A 59 -1.29 8.27 13.84
N GLY A 60 -0.47 8.75 12.91
CA GLY A 60 0.81 9.43 13.21
C GLY A 60 0.64 10.66 14.12
N HIS A 61 -0.45 11.42 13.95
CA HIS A 61 -0.78 12.51 14.87
C HIS A 61 -1.12 12.02 16.28
N LEU A 62 -1.81 10.88 16.43
CA LEU A 62 -2.10 10.30 17.75
C LEU A 62 -0.84 9.70 18.39
N LEU A 63 0.12 9.23 17.59
CA LEU A 63 1.44 8.79 18.04
C LEU A 63 2.38 9.95 18.40
N ASN A 64 2.09 11.17 17.91
CA ASN A 64 3.00 12.31 17.92
C ASN A 64 4.34 11.98 17.23
N ASP A 65 4.27 11.31 16.07
CA ASP A 65 5.40 10.79 15.32
C ASP A 65 5.54 11.47 13.96
N ASN A 66 6.55 12.34 13.84
CA ASN A 66 6.77 13.15 12.65
C ASN A 66 7.13 12.32 11.41
N SER A 67 7.81 11.20 11.56
CA SER A 67 8.21 10.35 10.43
C SER A 67 6.99 9.69 9.80
N VAL A 68 6.08 9.16 10.63
CA VAL A 68 4.79 8.62 10.17
C VAL A 68 3.93 9.72 9.54
N ILE A 69 3.87 10.93 10.16
CA ILE A 69 3.11 12.06 9.64
C ILE A 69 3.61 12.48 8.26
N ILE A 70 4.91 12.79 8.12
CA ILE A 70 5.48 13.32 6.88
C ILE A 70 5.34 12.30 5.75
N THR A 71 5.65 11.04 6.02
CA THR A 71 5.52 9.96 5.01
C THR A 71 4.09 9.88 4.47
N ASN A 72 3.11 9.95 5.36
CA ASN A 72 1.71 9.79 4.97
C ASN A 72 1.09 11.08 4.40
N ILE A 73 1.59 12.28 4.75
CA ILE A 73 1.23 13.52 4.03
C ILE A 73 1.65 13.41 2.56
N VAL A 74 2.93 13.07 2.32
CA VAL A 74 3.45 12.92 0.95
C VAL A 74 2.69 11.81 0.22
N GLY A 75 2.46 10.67 0.87
CA GLY A 75 1.69 9.57 0.31
C GLY A 75 0.27 9.97 -0.08
N ALA A 76 -0.48 10.60 0.80
CA ALA A 76 -1.85 11.03 0.53
C ALA A 76 -1.91 12.05 -0.63
N PHE A 77 -0.98 13.02 -0.66
CA PHE A 77 -0.88 13.99 -1.75
C PHE A 77 -0.59 13.32 -3.10
N LEU A 78 0.37 12.41 -3.15
CA LEU A 78 0.73 11.68 -4.38
C LEU A 78 -0.43 10.80 -4.85
N GLN A 79 -1.03 10.02 -3.95
CA GLN A 79 -2.16 9.15 -4.29
C GLN A 79 -3.36 9.94 -4.80
N PHE A 80 -3.68 11.08 -4.19
CA PHE A 80 -4.71 12.00 -4.67
C PHE A 80 -4.40 12.52 -6.08
N SER A 81 -3.15 12.94 -6.32
CA SER A 81 -2.69 13.40 -7.63
C SER A 81 -2.83 12.30 -8.69
N TYR A 82 -2.58 11.03 -8.33
CA TYR A 82 -2.76 9.89 -9.22
C TYR A 82 -4.23 9.59 -9.52
N VAL A 83 -5.13 9.78 -8.54
CA VAL A 83 -6.58 9.70 -8.78
C VAL A 83 -7.03 10.77 -9.79
N ILE A 84 -6.53 12.00 -9.67
CA ILE A 84 -6.82 13.07 -10.63
C ILE A 84 -6.29 12.69 -12.02
N CYS A 85 -5.01 12.30 -12.10
CA CYS A 85 -4.40 11.86 -13.36
C CYS A 85 -5.20 10.73 -14.01
N TYR A 86 -5.54 9.70 -13.25
CA TYR A 86 -6.36 8.58 -13.73
C TYR A 86 -7.72 9.06 -14.27
N THR A 87 -8.38 9.99 -13.55
CA THR A 87 -9.71 10.51 -13.91
C THR A 87 -9.68 11.30 -15.23
N ILE A 88 -8.56 11.95 -15.55
CA ILE A 88 -8.39 12.67 -16.81
C ILE A 88 -8.43 11.69 -18.00
N TYR A 89 -7.74 10.54 -17.88
CA TYR A 89 -7.53 9.59 -18.99
C TYR A 89 -8.52 8.42 -19.03
N THR A 90 -9.40 8.27 -18.03
CA THR A 90 -10.42 7.22 -18.03
C THR A 90 -11.71 7.65 -18.72
N THR A 91 -12.39 6.69 -19.35
CA THR A 91 -13.77 6.85 -19.84
C THR A 91 -14.81 6.68 -18.75
N ARG A 92 -14.45 6.03 -17.61
CA ARG A 92 -15.36 5.70 -16.49
C ARG A 92 -15.30 6.72 -15.35
N LYS A 93 -15.26 8.02 -15.66
CA LYS A 93 -15.08 9.12 -14.70
C LYS A 93 -16.06 9.08 -13.52
N ILE A 94 -17.34 8.84 -13.80
CA ILE A 94 -18.40 8.80 -12.76
C ILE A 94 -18.15 7.65 -11.78
N SER A 95 -17.68 6.49 -12.24
CA SER A 95 -17.36 5.37 -11.37
C SER A 95 -16.21 5.69 -10.42
N VAL A 96 -15.14 6.33 -10.93
CA VAL A 96 -14.00 6.77 -10.13
C VAL A 96 -14.41 7.81 -9.10
N LEU A 97 -15.20 8.80 -9.52
CA LEU A 97 -15.70 9.85 -8.62
C LEU A 97 -16.55 9.26 -7.49
N ARG A 98 -17.47 8.33 -7.80
CA ARG A 98 -18.27 7.65 -6.76
C ARG A 98 -17.40 6.90 -5.76
N GLN A 99 -16.41 6.15 -6.22
CA GLN A 99 -15.49 5.41 -5.34
C GLN A 99 -14.69 6.38 -4.46
N PHE A 100 -14.18 7.46 -5.04
CA PHE A 100 -13.40 8.46 -4.30
C PHE A 100 -14.27 9.19 -3.25
N LEU A 101 -15.48 9.62 -3.61
CA LEU A 101 -16.42 10.25 -2.69
C LEU A 101 -16.83 9.30 -1.56
N ALA A 102 -17.03 8.01 -1.83
CA ALA A 102 -17.30 7.00 -0.80
C ALA A 102 -16.14 6.90 0.20
N VAL A 103 -14.90 6.92 -0.29
CA VAL A 103 -13.69 6.93 0.58
C VAL A 103 -13.60 8.22 1.39
N CYS A 104 -13.84 9.39 0.78
CA CYS A 104 -13.87 10.66 1.50
C CYS A 104 -14.96 10.68 2.60
N PHE A 105 -16.13 10.13 2.30
CA PHE A 105 -17.21 10.01 3.27
C PHE A 105 -16.84 9.05 4.42
N ALA A 106 -16.26 7.90 4.12
CA ALA A 106 -15.76 6.96 5.13
C ALA A 106 -14.68 7.61 6.03
N LEU A 107 -13.73 8.35 5.44
CA LEU A 107 -12.72 9.09 6.19
C LEU A 107 -13.35 10.14 7.11
N LEU A 108 -14.35 10.89 6.62
CA LEU A 108 -15.08 11.87 7.43
C LEU A 108 -15.74 11.19 8.63
N LEU A 109 -16.42 10.07 8.42
CA LEU A 109 -17.06 9.31 9.51
C LEU A 109 -16.03 8.81 10.53
N ILE A 110 -14.91 8.25 10.08
CA ILE A 110 -13.86 7.74 10.98
C ILE A 110 -13.23 8.89 11.77
N ILE A 111 -12.89 10.01 11.11
CA ILE A 111 -12.28 11.17 11.78
C ILE A 111 -13.27 11.76 12.80
N THR A 112 -14.54 11.89 12.44
CA THR A 112 -15.59 12.35 13.35
C THR A 112 -15.74 11.40 14.53
N TYR A 113 -15.79 10.09 14.28
CA TYR A 113 -15.84 9.07 15.34
C TYR A 113 -14.68 9.20 16.32
N MET A 114 -13.45 9.44 15.83
CA MET A 114 -12.27 9.64 16.70
C MET A 114 -12.39 10.85 17.61
N GLN A 115 -13.13 11.91 17.21
CA GLN A 115 -13.32 13.10 18.03
C GLN A 115 -14.23 12.85 19.25
N TYR A 116 -15.06 11.83 19.19
CA TYR A 116 -15.94 11.43 20.31
C TYR A 116 -15.28 10.44 21.28
N MET A 117 -14.03 10.04 21.05
CA MET A 117 -13.32 9.15 21.97
C MET A 117 -12.96 9.88 23.27
N PRO A 118 -13.06 9.17 24.41
CA PRO A 118 -12.85 9.78 25.74
C PRO A 118 -11.43 10.28 25.94
N ASP A 119 -10.47 9.63 25.28
CA ASP A 119 -9.04 9.93 25.41
C ASP A 119 -8.25 9.48 24.16
N ASN A 120 -7.02 9.98 24.05
CA ASN A 120 -6.13 9.69 22.94
C ASN A 120 -5.70 8.21 22.88
N THR A 121 -5.64 7.50 23.99
CA THR A 121 -5.24 6.09 24.07
C THR A 121 -6.32 5.23 23.41
N THR A 122 -7.57 5.46 23.79
CA THR A 122 -8.73 4.78 23.17
C THR A 122 -8.84 5.11 21.69
N ALA A 123 -8.69 6.39 21.31
CA ALA A 123 -8.69 6.81 19.91
C ALA A 123 -7.57 6.13 19.10
N LYS A 124 -6.35 6.05 19.65
CA LYS A 124 -5.22 5.34 19.06
C LYS A 124 -5.52 3.85 18.84
N ALA A 125 -6.08 3.17 19.84
CA ALA A 125 -6.41 1.75 19.75
C ALA A 125 -7.45 1.48 18.64
N HIS A 126 -8.53 2.26 18.60
CA HIS A 126 -9.58 2.10 17.58
C HIS A 126 -9.05 2.44 16.17
N LEU A 127 -8.33 3.54 16.02
CA LEU A 127 -7.80 3.92 14.71
C LEU A 127 -6.73 2.95 14.23
N GLY A 128 -5.82 2.49 15.12
CA GLY A 128 -4.83 1.48 14.81
C GLY A 128 -5.47 0.18 14.32
N PHE A 129 -6.53 -0.27 14.98
CA PHE A 129 -7.30 -1.43 14.53
C PHE A 129 -7.92 -1.21 13.14
N ILE A 130 -8.51 -0.03 12.88
CA ILE A 130 -9.05 0.31 11.55
C ILE A 130 -7.93 0.31 10.49
N CYS A 131 -6.76 0.89 10.79
CA CYS A 131 -5.60 0.86 9.91
C CYS A 131 -5.18 -0.57 9.57
N CYS A 132 -5.11 -1.46 10.56
CA CYS A 132 -4.81 -2.88 10.36
C CYS A 132 -5.85 -3.55 9.44
N CYS A 133 -7.14 -3.36 9.70
CA CYS A 133 -8.20 -3.94 8.88
C CYS A 133 -8.12 -3.48 7.41
N VAL A 134 -7.91 -2.18 7.18
CA VAL A 134 -7.74 -1.62 5.83
C VAL A 134 -6.50 -2.20 5.15
N THR A 135 -5.38 -2.31 5.86
CA THR A 135 -4.14 -2.90 5.32
C THR A 135 -4.32 -4.37 4.96
N ILE A 136 -5.03 -5.16 5.79
CA ILE A 136 -5.33 -6.57 5.50
C ILE A 136 -6.17 -6.71 4.23
N VAL A 137 -7.16 -5.82 4.02
CA VAL A 137 -7.96 -5.82 2.77
C VAL A 137 -7.07 -5.57 1.55
N PHE A 138 -6.02 -4.73 1.66
CA PHE A 138 -5.09 -4.50 0.56
C PHE A 138 -4.23 -5.72 0.24
N PHE A 139 -3.99 -6.61 1.18
CA PHE A 139 -3.30 -7.85 0.93
C PHE A 139 -4.11 -8.86 0.12
N ALA A 140 -5.40 -8.62 -0.10
CA ALA A 140 -6.21 -9.49 -0.98
C ALA A 140 -5.63 -9.59 -2.40
N ALA A 141 -5.10 -8.49 -2.97
CA ALA A 141 -4.49 -8.49 -4.28
C ALA A 141 -3.18 -9.31 -4.34
N PRO A 142 -2.19 -9.14 -3.45
CA PRO A 142 -1.05 -10.04 -3.33
C PRO A 142 -1.44 -11.52 -3.17
N PHE A 143 -2.43 -11.84 -2.35
CA PHE A 143 -2.89 -13.21 -2.17
C PHE A 143 -3.49 -13.81 -3.46
N ALA A 144 -4.29 -13.04 -4.18
CA ALA A 144 -4.83 -13.47 -5.47
C ALA A 144 -3.71 -13.74 -6.48
N THR A 145 -2.67 -12.90 -6.50
CA THR A 145 -1.51 -13.08 -7.37
C THR A 145 -0.69 -14.32 -6.96
N LEU A 146 -0.49 -14.56 -5.67
CA LEU A 146 0.15 -15.79 -5.16
C LEU A 146 -0.59 -17.05 -5.64
N ALA A 147 -1.92 -17.06 -5.46
CA ALA A 147 -2.75 -18.19 -5.90
C ALA A 147 -2.65 -18.41 -7.42
N HIS A 148 -2.64 -17.33 -8.20
CA HIS A 148 -2.45 -17.40 -9.66
C HIS A 148 -1.09 -18.02 -10.02
N VAL A 149 0.01 -17.53 -9.45
CA VAL A 149 1.38 -18.02 -9.70
C VAL A 149 1.53 -19.50 -9.35
N ILE A 150 0.97 -19.95 -8.23
CA ILE A 150 0.99 -21.36 -7.83
C ILE A 150 0.21 -22.22 -8.84
N LYS A 151 -0.92 -21.72 -9.35
CA LYS A 151 -1.74 -22.41 -10.35
C LYS A 151 -1.05 -22.52 -11.71
N VAL A 152 -0.45 -21.40 -12.18
CA VAL A 152 0.20 -21.37 -13.52
C VAL A 152 1.66 -21.84 -13.49
N LYS A 153 2.26 -22.00 -12.31
CA LYS A 153 3.67 -22.37 -12.09
C LYS A 153 4.66 -21.47 -12.83
N SER A 154 4.36 -20.16 -12.88
CA SER A 154 5.19 -19.13 -13.50
C SER A 154 5.13 -17.85 -12.70
N THR A 155 6.29 -17.20 -12.49
CA THR A 155 6.41 -15.90 -11.80
C THR A 155 6.41 -14.72 -12.75
N GLU A 156 6.08 -14.89 -14.03
CA GLU A 156 6.05 -13.84 -15.04
C GLU A 156 5.18 -12.64 -14.65
N SER A 157 4.05 -12.89 -13.96
CA SER A 157 3.12 -11.84 -13.50
C SER A 157 3.57 -11.11 -12.23
N LEU A 158 4.65 -11.56 -11.58
CA LEU A 158 5.15 -10.95 -10.35
C LEU A 158 6.19 -9.86 -10.66
N PRO A 159 5.97 -8.61 -10.23
CA PRO A 159 6.94 -7.53 -10.41
C PRO A 159 8.06 -7.65 -9.36
N PHE A 160 9.14 -8.38 -9.66
CA PHE A 160 10.23 -8.70 -8.74
C PHE A 160 10.77 -7.48 -7.99
N SER A 161 11.13 -6.41 -8.70
CA SER A 161 11.71 -5.21 -8.09
C SER A 161 10.75 -4.53 -7.09
N MET A 162 9.44 -4.56 -7.39
CA MET A 162 8.43 -4.00 -6.51
C MET A 162 8.25 -4.84 -5.24
N ILE A 163 8.32 -6.17 -5.35
CA ILE A 163 8.23 -7.07 -4.20
C ILE A 163 9.45 -6.91 -3.30
N VAL A 164 10.65 -6.79 -3.87
CA VAL A 164 11.88 -6.51 -3.10
C VAL A 164 11.75 -5.17 -2.36
N ALA A 165 11.31 -4.11 -3.04
CA ALA A 165 11.10 -2.82 -2.41
C ALA A 165 10.06 -2.90 -1.28
N ASN A 166 8.94 -3.60 -1.48
CA ASN A 166 7.93 -3.83 -0.43
C ASN A 166 8.52 -4.58 0.76
N THR A 167 9.36 -5.60 0.53
CA THR A 167 10.00 -6.34 1.62
C THR A 167 10.89 -5.44 2.47
N ILE A 168 11.72 -4.61 1.82
CA ILE A 168 12.62 -3.68 2.51
C ILE A 168 11.81 -2.68 3.34
N VAL A 169 10.84 -1.99 2.73
CA VAL A 169 10.01 -0.99 3.41
C VAL A 169 9.22 -1.61 4.57
N SER A 170 8.64 -2.79 4.36
CA SER A 170 7.93 -3.49 5.44
C SER A 170 8.86 -3.89 6.59
N ALA A 171 10.09 -4.35 6.29
CA ALA A 171 11.07 -4.70 7.32
C ALA A 171 11.53 -3.46 8.11
N GLU A 172 11.74 -2.33 7.44
CA GLU A 172 12.10 -1.06 8.09
C GLU A 172 10.98 -0.60 9.04
N TRP A 173 9.73 -0.54 8.59
CA TRP A 173 8.61 -0.12 9.42
C TRP A 173 8.24 -1.15 10.51
N MET A 174 8.42 -2.44 10.27
CA MET A 174 8.26 -3.49 11.29
C MET A 174 9.27 -3.28 12.43
N THR A 175 10.54 -3.10 12.07
CA THR A 175 11.61 -2.84 13.06
C THR A 175 11.37 -1.52 13.79
N TYR A 176 10.90 -0.50 13.08
CA TYR A 176 10.52 0.77 13.68
C TYR A 176 9.37 0.61 14.68
N GLY A 177 8.30 -0.11 14.31
CA GLY A 177 7.17 -0.42 15.20
C GLY A 177 7.62 -1.11 16.49
N PHE A 178 8.54 -2.06 16.37
CA PHE A 178 9.15 -2.73 17.52
C PHE A 178 9.93 -1.74 18.42
N ILE A 179 10.71 -0.83 17.84
CA ILE A 179 11.50 0.16 18.61
C ILE A 179 10.61 1.14 19.37
N ILE A 180 9.49 1.55 18.79
CA ILE A 180 8.55 2.51 19.40
C ILE A 180 7.46 1.84 20.26
N ASP A 181 7.50 0.52 20.39
CA ASP A 181 6.50 -0.30 21.11
C ASP A 181 5.07 -0.05 20.60
N ASP A 182 4.92 -0.05 19.27
CA ASP A 182 3.62 0.14 18.61
C ASP A 182 3.19 -1.10 17.82
N ALA A 183 2.30 -1.89 18.43
CA ALA A 183 1.82 -3.15 17.86
C ALA A 183 1.10 -2.98 16.51
N TYR A 184 0.44 -1.87 16.24
CA TYR A 184 -0.29 -1.67 14.98
C TYR A 184 0.66 -1.44 13.81
N VAL A 185 1.72 -0.65 14.02
CA VAL A 185 2.80 -0.47 13.03
C VAL A 185 3.55 -1.79 12.83
N GLU A 186 3.88 -2.49 13.91
CA GLU A 186 4.61 -3.76 13.86
C GLU A 186 3.82 -4.85 13.12
N ILE A 187 2.57 -5.11 13.51
CA ILE A 187 1.74 -6.20 12.96
C ILE A 187 1.48 -5.99 11.46
N THR A 188 1.09 -4.79 11.05
CA THR A 188 0.80 -4.52 9.63
C THR A 188 2.01 -4.73 8.75
N ASN A 189 3.19 -4.32 9.20
CA ASN A 189 4.42 -4.46 8.44
C ASN A 189 5.01 -5.88 8.53
N SER A 190 4.82 -6.59 9.65
CA SER A 190 5.13 -8.03 9.75
C SER A 190 4.36 -8.85 8.73
N LEU A 191 3.06 -8.57 8.56
CA LEU A 191 2.25 -9.20 7.51
C LEU A 191 2.77 -8.87 6.12
N GLY A 192 3.18 -7.62 5.88
CA GLY A 192 3.84 -7.21 4.63
C GLY A 192 5.10 -8.00 4.34
N CYS A 193 5.98 -8.17 5.34
CA CYS A 193 7.19 -8.99 5.23
C CYS A 193 6.88 -10.45 4.93
N ILE A 194 5.90 -11.05 5.61
CA ILE A 194 5.51 -12.45 5.39
C ILE A 194 5.02 -12.64 3.95
N ILE A 195 4.09 -11.79 3.49
CA ILE A 195 3.50 -11.92 2.15
C ILE A 195 4.56 -11.72 1.06
N SER A 196 5.36 -10.67 1.16
CA SER A 196 6.42 -10.40 0.19
C SER A 196 7.53 -11.46 0.24
N GLY A 197 7.85 -11.98 1.41
CA GLY A 197 8.76 -13.13 1.58
C GLY A 197 8.25 -14.39 0.88
N ILE A 198 6.96 -14.70 1.03
CA ILE A 198 6.33 -15.80 0.28
C ILE A 198 6.41 -15.54 -1.23
N GLN A 199 6.11 -14.29 -1.69
CA GLN A 199 6.22 -13.94 -3.11
C GLN A 199 7.64 -14.12 -3.63
N LEU A 200 8.67 -13.71 -2.88
CA LEU A 200 10.07 -13.90 -3.25
C LEU A 200 10.45 -15.39 -3.31
N SER A 201 9.96 -16.22 -2.39
CA SER A 201 10.22 -17.64 -2.40
C SER A 201 9.71 -18.36 -3.65
N LEU A 202 8.65 -17.82 -4.29
CA LEU A 202 8.13 -18.39 -5.53
C LEU A 202 9.08 -18.23 -6.71
N PHE A 203 9.95 -17.21 -6.72
CA PHE A 203 10.98 -17.06 -7.76
C PHE A 203 12.04 -18.16 -7.69
N LEU A 204 12.25 -18.75 -6.50
CA LEU A 204 13.15 -19.90 -6.35
C LEU A 204 12.50 -21.20 -6.86
N LYS A 205 11.16 -21.27 -6.83
CA LYS A 205 10.40 -22.47 -7.15
C LYS A 205 9.89 -22.52 -8.60
N TYR A 206 9.52 -21.37 -9.16
CA TYR A 206 8.90 -21.30 -10.47
C TYR A 206 9.69 -20.38 -11.42
N PRO A 207 9.83 -20.75 -12.71
CA PRO A 207 10.54 -19.92 -13.68
C PRO A 207 9.76 -18.63 -14.01
N SER A 208 10.50 -17.61 -14.41
CA SER A 208 9.93 -16.34 -14.92
C SER A 208 9.66 -16.40 -16.43
N THR A 209 9.28 -17.55 -16.96
CA THR A 209 8.96 -17.76 -18.37
C THR A 209 7.45 -17.88 -18.59
N PRO A 210 6.94 -17.51 -19.79
CA PRO A 210 5.53 -17.67 -20.12
C PRO A 210 5.07 -19.12 -19.88
N SER A 211 3.90 -19.27 -19.26
CA SER A 211 3.30 -20.58 -19.05
C SER A 211 3.01 -21.24 -20.39
N LYS A 212 3.56 -22.44 -20.64
CA LYS A 212 3.31 -23.22 -21.86
C LYS A 212 1.83 -23.65 -22.05
N GLY A 213 0.96 -23.37 -21.06
CA GLY A 213 -0.45 -23.80 -21.05
C GLY A 213 -1.43 -22.90 -21.78
N GLY A 214 -1.02 -21.75 -22.33
CA GLY A 214 -1.93 -20.77 -22.97
C GLY A 214 -2.12 -20.90 -24.48
N LYS A 215 -1.50 -21.86 -25.16
CA LYS A 215 -1.54 -21.98 -26.64
C LYS A 215 -2.56 -22.95 -27.23
N ASN A 216 -3.40 -23.59 -26.42
CA ASN A 216 -4.36 -24.59 -26.95
C ASN A 216 -5.83 -24.32 -26.59
N ILE A 217 -6.29 -23.08 -26.60
CA ILE A 217 -7.73 -22.79 -26.64
C ILE A 217 -7.96 -21.71 -27.72
N GLY A 218 -8.02 -22.17 -28.98
CA GLY A 218 -8.33 -21.26 -30.08
C GLY A 218 -8.08 -21.87 -31.43
N MET A 219 -8.71 -23.02 -31.71
CA MET A 219 -9.04 -23.50 -33.06
C MET A 219 -9.87 -24.82 -32.92
N ILE A 220 -11.13 -24.68 -32.70
CA ILE A 220 -12.18 -25.51 -33.31
C ILE A 220 -13.44 -24.63 -33.43
#